data_fa41fe7a25a07b33098773ce730057e0
#
_entry.id   fa41fe7a25a07b33098773ce730057e0
#
_cell.length_a   1.000
_cell.length_b   1.000
_cell.length_c   1.000
_cell.angle_alpha   90.00
_cell.angle_beta   90.00
_cell.angle_gamma   90.00
#
_symmetry.space_group_name_H-M   'P 1'
#
loop_
_entity.id
_entity.type
_entity.pdbx_description
1 polymer ?
#
loop_
_entity_poly.entity_id
_entity_poly.type
_entity_poly.pdbx_seq_one_letter_code
_entity_poly.pdbx_strand_id
1 'polypeptide(L)'
;VLSVAEVGLIDAWLEMVSSFTTTGLIITNLEIFSGSAFRLWFGMVSWIGGVFFWICAISILLPLNINRFETGDNDFLDGSSIKRHEGNSVISNARYLIPIYIIITIALWLFLTLVGMSGFQALLMAMSVISTSGFDTLSDEIPKIFIIEGIILVFFVFALSKSLFFRDINDLRKFRFFTDPEIRLALIIILAVAGLFYAKSIFALSSENIDINILVLLKHLWGIFFTVTSYLVTMGIESKVWSDYPSFALAEVSAVSVMGLAIIGGGVATTAGGVKLLRVYILYRNAAQEVDMMLHPNSIPSKKGKGSISDNRNNRLMAWIFFMLFITALAFFTLVFSILFDDIAPGLALSVSALTTTGPLFGNAGYDIVLTDINQIFKIMLGLAMIIGRLEILVIVALLLPSVWSK
;
A
#
# COMPACT_ATOMS: atom_id res chain seq x y z
N VAL A 1 21.54 15.09 10.84
CA VAL A 1 20.74 14.60 11.97
C VAL A 1 21.23 13.21 12.34
N LEU A 2 21.24 12.23 11.43
CA LEU A 2 21.68 10.85 11.69
C LEU A 2 23.19 10.74 12.03
N SER A 3 24.04 11.59 11.47
CA SER A 3 25.46 11.65 11.81
C SER A 3 25.74 12.07 13.25
N VAL A 4 24.83 12.76 13.90
CA VAL A 4 24.91 13.16 15.32
C VAL A 4 24.57 12.00 16.25
N ALA A 5 23.87 10.97 15.74
CA ALA A 5 23.38 9.85 16.51
C ALA A 5 24.33 8.62 16.49
N GLU A 6 25.59 8.78 16.04
CA GLU A 6 26.58 7.69 15.93
C GLU A 6 26.14 6.50 15.03
N VAL A 7 25.19 6.74 14.14
CA VAL A 7 24.68 5.73 13.20
C VAL A 7 25.65 5.61 12.01
N GLY A 8 25.97 4.38 11.61
CA GLY A 8 26.79 4.13 10.42
C GLY A 8 26.21 4.76 9.16
N LEU A 9 27.04 5.19 8.22
CA LEU A 9 26.62 5.89 7.01
C LEU A 9 25.64 5.06 6.17
N ILE A 10 25.84 3.74 6.08
CA ILE A 10 24.97 2.82 5.33
C ILE A 10 23.63 2.66 6.05
N ASP A 11 23.63 2.59 7.39
CA ASP A 11 22.39 2.48 8.17
C ASP A 11 21.57 3.77 8.04
N ALA A 12 22.23 4.92 8.12
CA ALA A 12 21.59 6.21 7.89
C ALA A 12 21.01 6.33 6.47
N TRP A 13 21.72 5.84 5.45
CA TRP A 13 21.24 5.81 4.09
C TRP A 13 20.02 4.91 3.94
N LEU A 14 20.09 3.69 4.48
CA LEU A 14 19.01 2.72 4.40
C LEU A 14 17.74 3.20 5.10
N GLU A 15 17.89 3.85 6.25
CA GLU A 15 16.80 4.46 7.01
C GLU A 15 16.13 5.58 6.19
N MET A 16 16.93 6.44 5.54
CA MET A 16 16.41 7.49 4.66
C MET A 16 15.70 6.91 3.44
N VAL A 17 16.23 5.83 2.84
CA VAL A 17 15.57 5.13 1.74
C VAL A 17 14.24 4.54 2.21
N SER A 18 14.20 3.87 3.37
CA SER A 18 12.98 3.33 3.97
C SER A 18 11.90 4.40 4.17
N SER A 19 12.29 5.56 4.72
CA SER A 19 11.37 6.68 4.89
C SER A 19 10.91 7.26 3.56
N PHE A 20 11.84 7.57 2.65
CA PHE A 20 11.52 8.22 1.38
C PHE A 20 10.68 7.34 0.46
N THR A 21 10.96 6.03 0.42
CA THR A 21 10.13 5.06 -0.32
C THR A 21 8.80 4.76 0.36
N THR A 22 8.53 5.40 1.51
CA THR A 22 7.34 5.17 2.34
C THR A 22 7.18 3.72 2.79
N THR A 23 8.29 3.00 2.94
CA THR A 23 8.29 1.62 3.44
C THR A 23 8.05 1.58 4.95
N GLY A 24 8.70 2.50 5.70
CA GLY A 24 8.52 2.60 7.15
C GLY A 24 9.13 1.44 7.94
N LEU A 25 10.09 0.71 7.35
CA LEU A 25 10.85 -0.29 8.06
C LEU A 25 11.89 0.40 8.95
N ILE A 26 11.80 0.19 10.26
CA ILE A 26 12.75 0.74 11.25
C ILE A 26 13.92 -0.23 11.36
N ILE A 27 15.12 0.27 11.10
CA ILE A 27 16.35 -0.54 11.02
C ILE A 27 17.25 -0.31 12.23
N THR A 28 17.30 0.94 12.70
CA THR A 28 18.15 1.36 13.84
C THR A 28 17.45 1.12 15.17
N ASN A 29 18.23 1.08 16.26
CA ASN A 29 17.70 0.87 17.61
C ASN A 29 16.61 1.88 17.96
N LEU A 30 15.50 1.38 18.51
CA LEU A 30 14.33 2.15 18.97
C LEU A 30 14.67 3.32 19.90
N GLU A 31 15.79 3.27 20.64
CA GLU A 31 16.23 4.35 21.52
C GLU A 31 16.57 5.63 20.77
N ILE A 32 17.15 5.54 19.58
CA ILE A 32 17.46 6.71 18.72
C ILE A 32 16.17 7.35 18.22
N PHE A 33 15.12 6.54 17.99
CA PHE A 33 13.79 6.99 17.56
C PHE A 33 12.95 7.58 18.69
N SER A 34 13.38 7.51 19.95
CA SER A 34 12.66 8.11 21.08
C SER A 34 12.59 9.64 20.98
N GLY A 35 13.54 10.28 20.28
CA GLY A 35 13.58 11.73 20.10
C GLY A 35 12.49 12.27 19.17
N SER A 36 11.70 13.24 19.64
CA SER A 36 10.64 13.89 18.86
C SER A 36 11.13 14.52 17.55
N ALA A 37 12.36 15.02 17.51
CA ALA A 37 12.97 15.60 16.30
C ALA A 37 13.21 14.54 15.22
N PHE A 38 13.65 13.34 15.59
CA PHE A 38 13.83 12.22 14.66
C PHE A 38 12.51 11.75 14.09
N ARG A 39 11.51 11.53 14.92
CA ARG A 39 10.17 11.13 14.49
C ARG A 39 9.58 12.13 13.49
N LEU A 40 9.74 13.43 13.76
CA LEU A 40 9.29 14.47 12.85
C LEU A 40 10.04 14.41 11.52
N TRP A 41 11.37 14.25 11.55
CA TRP A 41 12.18 14.15 10.35
C TRP A 41 11.76 12.97 9.47
N PHE A 42 11.58 11.77 10.06
CA PHE A 42 11.10 10.60 9.34
C PHE A 42 9.71 10.80 8.77
N GLY A 43 8.78 11.32 9.55
CA GLY A 43 7.43 11.63 9.10
C GLY A 43 7.43 12.61 7.91
N MET A 44 8.27 13.66 7.96
CA MET A 44 8.41 14.63 6.86
C MET A 44 9.01 13.99 5.60
N VAL A 45 10.08 13.21 5.73
CA VAL A 45 10.72 12.53 4.60
C VAL A 45 9.77 11.55 3.93
N SER A 46 9.03 10.76 4.71
CA SER A 46 8.04 9.81 4.17
C SER A 46 6.85 10.54 3.53
N TRP A 47 6.41 11.66 4.10
CA TRP A 47 5.33 12.47 3.54
C TRP A 47 5.73 13.10 2.20
N ILE A 48 6.95 13.65 2.10
CA ILE A 48 7.52 14.18 0.84
C ILE A 48 7.70 13.06 -0.18
N GLY A 49 8.21 11.89 0.24
CA GLY A 49 8.33 10.71 -0.60
C GLY A 49 6.99 10.28 -1.19
N GLY A 50 5.93 10.22 -0.37
CA GLY A 50 4.58 9.91 -0.82
C GLY A 50 4.07 10.83 -1.93
N VAL A 51 4.21 12.16 -1.75
CA VAL A 51 3.88 13.16 -2.79
C VAL A 51 4.71 12.94 -4.05
N PHE A 52 6.03 12.79 -3.89
CA PHE A 52 6.95 12.62 -5.01
C PHE A 52 6.60 11.43 -5.87
N PHE A 53 6.44 10.25 -5.26
CA PHE A 53 6.08 9.04 -6.01
C PHE A 53 4.69 9.10 -6.60
N TRP A 54 3.75 9.76 -5.93
CA TRP A 54 2.41 9.97 -6.47
C TRP A 54 2.43 10.83 -7.75
N ILE A 55 3.16 11.95 -7.74
CA ILE A 55 3.35 12.79 -8.92
C ILE A 55 4.10 12.03 -10.03
N CYS A 56 5.15 11.28 -9.69
CA CYS A 56 5.89 10.46 -10.64
C CYS A 56 5.00 9.39 -11.28
N ALA A 57 4.21 8.67 -10.50
CA ALA A 57 3.31 7.65 -11.01
C ALA A 57 2.34 8.23 -12.05
N ILE A 58 1.72 9.36 -11.74
CA ILE A 58 0.79 10.02 -12.68
C ILE A 58 1.52 10.57 -13.90
N SER A 59 2.66 11.22 -13.73
CA SER A 59 3.35 11.91 -14.82
C SER A 59 4.09 10.97 -15.77
N ILE A 60 4.65 9.87 -15.27
CA ILE A 60 5.41 8.90 -16.07
C ILE A 60 4.48 7.88 -16.71
N LEU A 61 3.48 7.39 -16.00
CA LEU A 61 2.58 6.37 -16.50
C LEU A 61 1.61 6.92 -17.56
N LEU A 62 1.20 8.20 -17.47
CA LEU A 62 0.32 8.84 -18.46
C LEU A 62 0.90 8.85 -19.89
N PRO A 63 2.13 9.36 -20.15
CA PRO A 63 2.65 9.45 -21.51
C PRO A 63 3.06 8.10 -22.10
N LEU A 64 3.38 7.10 -21.29
CA LEU A 64 3.71 5.75 -21.75
C LEU A 64 2.47 4.97 -22.25
N ASN A 65 1.29 5.59 -22.33
CA ASN A 65 0.01 4.93 -22.61
C ASN A 65 -0.31 3.77 -21.65
N ILE A 66 0.51 3.53 -20.65
CA ILE A 66 0.29 2.54 -19.62
C ILE A 66 -0.93 2.96 -18.79
N ASN A 67 -1.14 4.25 -18.63
CA ASN A 67 -2.25 4.82 -17.87
C ASN A 67 -3.59 4.89 -18.64
N ARG A 68 -3.60 4.72 -19.96
CA ARG A 68 -4.85 4.45 -20.70
C ARG A 68 -5.54 3.16 -20.25
N PHE A 69 -4.78 2.27 -19.67
CA PHE A 69 -5.22 1.09 -18.99
C PHE A 69 -5.93 1.36 -17.69
N GLU A 70 -5.30 2.25 -16.93
CA GLU A 70 -5.59 2.44 -15.53
C GLU A 70 -6.69 3.49 -15.34
N THR A 71 -6.91 4.39 -16.30
CA THR A 71 -7.93 5.44 -16.14
C THR A 71 -9.32 5.03 -16.59
N GLY A 72 -9.47 4.02 -17.45
CA GLY A 72 -10.79 3.53 -17.86
C GLY A 72 -11.69 4.53 -18.57
N ASP A 73 -11.25 5.76 -18.75
CA ASP A 73 -12.02 6.84 -19.32
C ASP A 73 -11.82 6.93 -20.83
N ASN A 74 -12.83 6.45 -21.58
CA ASN A 74 -12.99 6.82 -22.98
C ASN A 74 -13.41 8.31 -23.14
N ASP A 75 -13.84 8.96 -22.05
CA ASP A 75 -14.28 10.37 -22.05
C ASP A 75 -13.10 11.36 -22.20
N PHE A 76 -11.84 10.92 -21.96
CA PHE A 76 -10.67 11.72 -22.35
C PHE A 76 -10.41 11.74 -23.86
N LEU A 77 -11.20 11.02 -24.67
CA LEU A 77 -11.12 11.04 -26.14
C LEU A 77 -11.92 12.19 -26.77
N ASP A 78 -12.86 12.79 -26.04
CA ASP A 78 -13.47 14.03 -26.47
C ASP A 78 -12.53 15.19 -26.19
N GLY A 79 -11.77 15.52 -27.23
CA GLY A 79 -10.64 16.44 -27.26
C GLY A 79 -10.95 17.90 -26.96
N SER A 80 -11.71 18.20 -25.91
CA SER A 80 -12.11 19.58 -25.60
C SER A 80 -11.57 20.16 -24.31
N SER A 81 -10.85 19.44 -23.46
CA SER A 81 -10.38 20.06 -22.21
C SER A 81 -8.97 19.73 -21.70
N ILE A 82 -8.25 18.76 -22.27
CA ILE A 82 -6.81 18.64 -21.99
C ILE A 82 -6.07 18.88 -23.30
N LYS A 83 -5.90 20.15 -23.67
CA LYS A 83 -4.91 20.56 -24.67
C LYS A 83 -3.58 19.96 -24.27
N ARG A 84 -3.11 19.03 -25.12
CA ARG A 84 -1.79 18.47 -25.19
C ARG A 84 -0.73 19.56 -24.97
N HIS A 85 -0.34 19.80 -23.71
CA HIS A 85 0.86 20.56 -23.37
C HIS A 85 1.99 19.54 -23.22
N GLU A 86 2.62 19.22 -24.32
CA GLU A 86 3.72 18.25 -24.46
C GLU A 86 5.04 18.75 -23.82
N GLY A 87 5.02 19.57 -22.84
CA GLY A 87 6.26 20.06 -22.21
C GLY A 87 6.22 20.30 -20.71
N ASN A 88 5.01 20.36 -20.10
CA ASN A 88 4.86 20.76 -18.69
C ASN A 88 4.01 19.80 -17.86
N SER A 89 3.90 18.53 -18.24
CA SER A 89 2.97 17.60 -17.58
C SER A 89 3.28 17.37 -16.09
N VAL A 90 4.55 17.19 -15.73
CA VAL A 90 4.97 16.95 -14.33
C VAL A 90 4.69 18.14 -13.43
N ILE A 91 5.06 19.35 -13.86
CA ILE A 91 4.86 20.58 -13.08
C ILE A 91 3.37 20.92 -12.96
N SER A 92 2.59 20.71 -14.03
CA SER A 92 1.15 20.93 -14.01
C SER A 92 0.45 19.97 -13.06
N ASN A 93 0.79 18.67 -13.12
CA ASN A 93 0.26 17.66 -12.21
C ASN A 93 0.67 17.95 -10.75
N ALA A 94 1.92 18.31 -10.51
CA ALA A 94 2.40 18.67 -9.17
C ALA A 94 1.62 19.86 -8.59
N ARG A 95 1.41 20.93 -9.39
CA ARG A 95 0.66 22.11 -8.96
C ARG A 95 -0.79 21.80 -8.58
N TYR A 96 -1.39 20.78 -9.21
CA TYR A 96 -2.75 20.35 -8.90
C TYR A 96 -2.80 19.40 -7.68
N LEU A 97 -1.90 18.44 -7.60
CA LEU A 97 -1.94 17.37 -6.61
C LEU A 97 -1.41 17.78 -5.22
N ILE A 98 -0.37 18.62 -5.18
CA ILE A 98 0.23 19.06 -3.90
C ILE A 98 -0.79 19.76 -2.98
N PRO A 99 -1.61 20.73 -3.45
CA PRO A 99 -2.60 21.36 -2.58
C PRO A 99 -3.63 20.37 -2.03
N ILE A 100 -4.08 19.43 -2.85
CA ILE A 100 -5.04 18.40 -2.43
C ILE A 100 -4.42 17.53 -1.32
N TYR A 101 -3.19 17.10 -1.51
CA TYR A 101 -2.47 16.27 -0.55
C TYR A 101 -2.29 16.99 0.80
N ILE A 102 -1.92 18.28 0.77
CA ILE A 102 -1.78 19.12 1.96
C ILE A 102 -3.14 19.27 2.67
N ILE A 103 -4.21 19.57 1.93
CA ILE A 103 -5.55 19.76 2.51
C ILE A 103 -6.02 18.49 3.21
N ILE A 104 -5.85 17.32 2.59
CA ILE A 104 -6.24 16.04 3.18
C ILE A 104 -5.42 15.74 4.43
N THR A 105 -4.11 16.02 4.40
CA THR A 105 -3.24 15.85 5.58
C THR A 105 -3.66 16.73 6.73
N ILE A 106 -3.97 18.01 6.46
CA ILE A 106 -4.44 18.96 7.48
C ILE A 106 -5.81 18.53 8.02
N ALA A 107 -6.72 18.08 7.14
CA ALA A 107 -8.03 17.61 7.56
C ALA A 107 -7.90 16.41 8.51
N LEU A 108 -7.09 15.41 8.16
CA LEU A 108 -6.86 14.25 9.03
C LEU A 108 -6.21 14.66 10.35
N TRP A 109 -5.21 15.53 10.32
CA TRP A 109 -4.58 16.07 11.52
C TRP A 109 -5.58 16.74 12.46
N LEU A 110 -6.47 17.58 11.92
CA LEU A 110 -7.51 18.24 12.69
C LEU A 110 -8.51 17.24 13.30
N PHE A 111 -8.97 16.25 12.53
CA PHE A 111 -9.88 15.22 13.05
C PHE A 111 -9.26 14.42 14.20
N LEU A 112 -7.98 13.99 14.07
CA LEU A 112 -7.28 13.26 15.11
C LEU A 112 -7.07 14.09 16.39
N THR A 113 -6.73 15.38 16.25
CA THR A 113 -6.57 16.28 17.40
C THR A 113 -7.91 16.56 18.10
N LEU A 114 -9.02 16.70 17.37
CA LEU A 114 -10.35 16.89 17.93
C LEU A 114 -10.84 15.69 18.77
N VAL A 115 -10.40 14.49 18.42
CA VAL A 115 -10.74 13.25 19.18
C VAL A 115 -9.92 13.15 20.46
N GLY A 116 -8.78 13.85 20.57
CA GLY A 116 -7.97 13.91 21.78
C GLY A 116 -6.54 13.41 21.66
N MET A 117 -6.05 13.12 20.43
CA MET A 117 -4.62 12.87 20.22
C MET A 117 -3.80 14.14 20.48
N SER A 118 -2.58 13.98 21.03
CA SER A 118 -1.64 15.09 21.13
C SER A 118 -1.33 15.64 19.73
N GLY A 119 -1.26 16.98 19.58
CA GLY A 119 -1.08 17.62 18.27
C GLY A 119 0.15 17.11 17.50
N PHE A 120 1.22 16.75 18.20
CA PHE A 120 2.42 16.19 17.58
C PHE A 120 2.22 14.75 17.08
N GLN A 121 1.65 13.86 17.90
CA GLN A 121 1.35 12.48 17.50
C GLN A 121 0.32 12.44 16.36
N ALA A 122 -0.71 13.28 16.43
CA ALA A 122 -1.73 13.42 15.39
C ALA A 122 -1.12 13.87 14.05
N LEU A 123 -0.14 14.80 14.08
CA LEU A 123 0.56 15.25 12.87
C LEU A 123 1.38 14.12 12.24
N LEU A 124 2.16 13.40 13.03
CA LEU A 124 2.94 12.26 12.56
C LEU A 124 2.04 11.17 11.98
N MET A 125 0.94 10.86 12.67
CA MET A 125 -0.03 9.88 12.20
C MET A 125 -0.71 10.31 10.91
N ALA A 126 -1.09 11.58 10.77
CA ALA A 126 -1.66 12.11 9.55
C ALA A 126 -0.68 12.02 8.36
N MET A 127 0.59 12.35 8.58
CA MET A 127 1.64 12.18 7.57
C MET A 127 1.80 10.71 7.18
N SER A 128 1.85 9.79 8.15
CA SER A 128 1.99 8.36 7.94
C SER A 128 0.82 7.75 7.17
N VAL A 129 -0.42 8.08 7.53
CA VAL A 129 -1.64 7.56 6.88
C VAL A 129 -1.73 8.00 5.42
N ILE A 130 -1.51 9.28 5.14
CA ILE A 130 -1.64 9.81 3.77
C ILE A 130 -0.50 9.33 2.86
N SER A 131 0.72 9.18 3.40
CA SER A 131 1.85 8.62 2.64
C SER A 131 1.83 7.08 2.62
N THR A 132 0.97 6.43 3.40
CA THR A 132 0.93 4.97 3.62
C THR A 132 2.28 4.40 4.07
N SER A 133 3.00 5.14 4.94
CA SER A 133 4.36 4.76 5.34
C SER A 133 4.43 3.77 6.49
N GLY A 134 3.30 3.46 7.14
CA GLY A 134 3.27 2.50 8.25
C GLY A 134 3.97 2.94 9.53
N PHE A 135 4.40 4.19 9.62
CA PHE A 135 4.99 4.71 10.84
C PHE A 135 3.92 4.85 11.92
N ASP A 136 3.91 3.91 12.87
CA ASP A 136 2.91 3.85 13.94
C ASP A 136 3.27 4.80 15.08
N THR A 137 2.32 5.68 15.41
CA THR A 137 2.39 6.57 16.58
C THR A 137 1.27 6.28 17.56
N LEU A 138 0.47 5.24 17.32
CA LEU A 138 -0.60 4.83 18.23
C LEU A 138 0.04 4.16 19.47
N SER A 139 -0.19 4.74 20.63
CA SER A 139 0.12 4.12 21.91
C SER A 139 -1.13 3.47 22.48
N ASP A 140 -0.97 2.40 23.25
CA ASP A 140 -2.09 1.67 23.88
C ASP A 140 -2.86 2.54 24.89
N GLU A 141 -2.26 3.64 25.36
CA GLU A 141 -2.83 4.55 26.35
C GLU A 141 -3.75 5.64 25.74
N ILE A 142 -3.94 5.68 24.41
CA ILE A 142 -4.74 6.75 23.79
C ILE A 142 -6.23 6.52 24.06
N PRO A 143 -6.92 7.46 24.74
CA PRO A 143 -8.34 7.36 24.94
C PRO A 143 -9.08 7.39 23.58
N LYS A 144 -10.16 6.61 23.46
CA LYS A 144 -11.00 6.56 22.26
C LYS A 144 -10.31 6.02 20.99
N ILE A 145 -9.40 5.06 21.15
CA ILE A 145 -8.66 4.44 20.03
C ILE A 145 -9.58 3.93 18.92
N PHE A 146 -10.74 3.41 19.25
CA PHE A 146 -11.76 2.94 18.32
C PHE A 146 -12.23 4.04 17.34
N ILE A 147 -12.39 5.28 17.83
CA ILE A 147 -12.81 6.42 16.99
C ILE A 147 -11.65 6.86 16.09
N ILE A 148 -10.43 6.83 16.62
CA ILE A 148 -9.22 7.19 15.87
C ILE A 148 -9.00 6.21 14.73
N GLU A 149 -9.08 4.90 14.98
CA GLU A 149 -9.01 3.88 13.93
C GLU A 149 -10.13 4.05 12.90
N GLY A 150 -11.34 4.42 13.33
CA GLY A 150 -12.46 4.71 12.43
C GLY A 150 -12.19 5.88 11.50
N ILE A 151 -11.58 6.96 12.00
CA ILE A 151 -11.18 8.10 11.18
C ILE A 151 -10.11 7.66 10.18
N ILE A 152 -9.09 6.92 10.63
CA ILE A 152 -8.02 6.41 9.77
C ILE A 152 -8.59 5.55 8.63
N LEU A 153 -9.54 4.65 8.94
CA LEU A 153 -10.23 3.81 7.94
C LEU A 153 -10.92 4.64 6.85
N VAL A 154 -11.57 5.74 7.22
CA VAL A 154 -12.19 6.64 6.23
C VAL A 154 -11.13 7.22 5.29
N PHE A 155 -9.96 7.57 5.81
CA PHE A 155 -8.88 8.10 4.98
C PHE A 155 -8.14 7.03 4.16
N PHE A 156 -8.19 5.75 4.53
CA PHE A 156 -7.68 4.66 3.69
C PHE A 156 -8.37 4.56 2.34
N VAL A 157 -9.59 5.07 2.21
CA VAL A 157 -10.29 5.13 0.93
C VAL A 157 -9.50 5.91 -0.12
N PHE A 158 -8.74 6.93 0.29
CA PHE A 158 -7.85 7.69 -0.60
C PHE A 158 -6.70 6.83 -1.17
N ALA A 159 -6.26 5.82 -0.43
CA ALA A 159 -5.24 4.88 -0.89
C ALA A 159 -5.82 3.70 -1.70
N LEU A 160 -7.15 3.51 -1.68
CA LEU A 160 -7.83 2.45 -2.43
C LEU A 160 -8.30 2.87 -3.81
N SER A 161 -8.57 4.16 -4.04
CA SER A 161 -9.08 4.62 -5.34
C SER A 161 -8.62 6.02 -5.70
N LYS A 162 -8.14 6.17 -6.93
CA LYS A 162 -7.78 7.45 -7.55
C LYS A 162 -8.98 8.31 -7.92
N SER A 163 -10.16 7.72 -8.08
CA SER A 163 -11.37 8.43 -8.54
C SER A 163 -11.78 9.58 -7.63
N LEU A 164 -11.28 9.58 -6.38
CA LEU A 164 -11.48 10.65 -5.42
C LEU A 164 -10.68 11.93 -5.75
N PHE A 165 -9.58 11.82 -6.50
CA PHE A 165 -8.67 12.94 -6.77
C PHE A 165 -8.86 13.57 -8.15
N PHE A 166 -9.33 12.79 -9.13
CA PHE A 166 -9.34 13.18 -10.53
C PHE A 166 -10.69 13.63 -11.08
N ARG A 167 -11.72 13.70 -10.24
CA ARG A 167 -13.05 14.05 -10.68
C ARG A 167 -13.27 15.55 -10.63
N ASP A 168 -13.74 16.12 -11.75
CA ASP A 168 -14.19 17.52 -11.81
C ASP A 168 -15.22 17.80 -10.71
N ILE A 169 -14.96 18.86 -9.91
CA ILE A 169 -15.84 19.31 -8.81
C ILE A 169 -17.27 19.54 -9.29
N ASN A 170 -17.47 19.80 -10.60
CA ASN A 170 -18.76 20.01 -11.21
C ASN A 170 -19.62 18.73 -11.36
N ASP A 171 -19.03 17.55 -11.23
CA ASP A 171 -19.72 16.25 -11.44
C ASP A 171 -19.99 15.48 -10.12
N LEU A 172 -19.97 16.17 -8.97
CA LEU A 172 -20.26 15.57 -7.67
C LEU A 172 -21.61 14.84 -7.58
N ARG A 173 -22.57 15.16 -8.48
CA ARG A 173 -23.87 14.47 -8.56
C ARG A 173 -23.81 13.03 -9.08
N LYS A 174 -22.69 12.62 -9.71
CA LYS A 174 -22.50 11.25 -10.24
C LYS A 174 -21.51 10.43 -9.41
N PHE A 175 -21.32 10.75 -8.13
CA PHE A 175 -20.44 9.99 -7.25
C PHE A 175 -20.98 8.57 -7.06
N ARG A 176 -20.57 7.68 -7.95
CA ARG A 176 -20.90 6.25 -7.90
C ARG A 176 -19.74 5.48 -7.24
N PHE A 177 -19.56 5.72 -5.96
CA PHE A 177 -18.52 5.08 -5.14
C PHE A 177 -18.47 3.54 -5.32
N PHE A 178 -19.65 2.91 -5.33
CA PHE A 178 -19.78 1.46 -5.52
C PHE A 178 -19.67 0.99 -6.97
N THR A 179 -19.49 1.89 -7.94
CA THR A 179 -19.35 1.49 -9.36
C THR A 179 -17.89 1.36 -9.76
N ASP A 180 -16.96 1.89 -8.96
CA ASP A 180 -15.52 1.77 -9.17
C ASP A 180 -15.08 0.31 -8.96
N PRO A 181 -14.49 -0.35 -9.98
CA PRO A 181 -14.06 -1.74 -9.88
C PRO A 181 -12.98 -1.96 -8.82
N GLU A 182 -12.13 -0.96 -8.55
CA GLU A 182 -11.08 -1.04 -7.51
C GLU A 182 -11.70 -1.12 -6.12
N ILE A 183 -12.64 -0.22 -5.80
CA ILE A 183 -13.31 -0.19 -4.50
C ILE A 183 -14.14 -1.47 -4.28
N ARG A 184 -14.84 -1.93 -5.33
CA ARG A 184 -15.63 -3.16 -5.23
C ARG A 184 -14.73 -4.38 -4.96
N LEU A 185 -13.62 -4.50 -5.67
CA LEU A 185 -12.68 -5.60 -5.45
C LEU A 185 -12.06 -5.50 -4.05
N ALA A 186 -11.63 -4.31 -3.62
CA ALA A 186 -11.10 -4.08 -2.28
C ALA A 186 -12.10 -4.54 -1.20
N LEU A 187 -13.36 -4.13 -1.29
CA LEU A 187 -14.40 -4.52 -0.33
C LEU A 187 -14.62 -6.04 -0.32
N ILE A 188 -14.64 -6.70 -1.49
CA ILE A 188 -14.78 -8.16 -1.57
C ILE A 188 -13.61 -8.85 -0.87
N ILE A 189 -12.37 -8.41 -1.13
CA ILE A 189 -11.18 -8.99 -0.50
C ILE A 189 -11.20 -8.75 1.00
N ILE A 190 -11.47 -7.51 1.44
CA ILE A 190 -11.51 -7.17 2.87
C ILE A 190 -12.56 -8.03 3.59
N LEU A 191 -13.79 -8.12 3.06
CA LEU A 191 -14.85 -8.90 3.67
C LEU A 191 -14.57 -10.40 3.67
N ALA A 192 -14.00 -10.93 2.58
CA ALA A 192 -13.67 -12.35 2.48
C ALA A 192 -12.56 -12.72 3.49
N VAL A 193 -11.48 -11.95 3.52
CA VAL A 193 -10.33 -12.23 4.40
C VAL A 193 -10.68 -11.95 5.86
N ALA A 194 -11.38 -10.85 6.17
CA ALA A 194 -11.85 -10.56 7.52
C ALA A 194 -12.83 -11.63 8.01
N GLY A 195 -13.71 -12.13 7.15
CA GLY A 195 -14.63 -13.20 7.48
C GLY A 195 -13.91 -14.52 7.80
N LEU A 196 -12.86 -14.88 7.03
CA LEU A 196 -12.06 -16.06 7.30
C LEU A 196 -11.30 -15.95 8.63
N PHE A 197 -10.69 -14.79 8.91
CA PHE A 197 -9.99 -14.57 10.17
C PHE A 197 -10.93 -14.58 11.36
N TYR A 198 -12.10 -13.94 11.21
CA TYR A 198 -13.12 -13.96 12.25
C TYR A 198 -13.64 -15.36 12.55
N ALA A 199 -13.90 -16.18 11.52
CA ALA A 199 -14.30 -17.56 11.68
C ALA A 199 -13.23 -18.37 12.42
N LYS A 200 -11.94 -18.24 12.05
CA LYS A 200 -10.83 -18.90 12.74
C LYS A 200 -10.77 -18.51 14.22
N SER A 201 -10.94 -17.22 14.52
CA SER A 201 -10.92 -16.71 15.90
C SER A 201 -12.07 -17.26 16.76
N ILE A 202 -13.27 -17.38 16.20
CA ILE A 202 -14.41 -17.99 16.91
C ILE A 202 -14.10 -19.46 17.24
N PHE A 203 -13.49 -20.21 16.32
CA PHE A 203 -13.08 -21.59 16.59
C PHE A 203 -12.03 -21.67 17.71
N ALA A 204 -11.03 -20.77 17.72
CA ALA A 204 -10.03 -20.72 18.77
C ALA A 204 -10.64 -20.40 20.15
N LEU A 205 -11.53 -19.42 20.23
CA LEU A 205 -12.27 -19.06 21.46
C LEU A 205 -13.12 -20.21 22.01
N SER A 206 -13.78 -20.94 21.11
CA SER A 206 -14.61 -22.09 21.50
C SER A 206 -13.77 -23.22 22.11
N SER A 207 -12.51 -23.35 21.74
CA SER A 207 -11.60 -24.38 22.28
C SER A 207 -11.06 -24.04 23.66
N GLU A 208 -10.96 -22.75 24.03
CA GLU A 208 -10.39 -22.29 25.30
C GLU A 208 -11.45 -22.09 26.43
N ASN A 209 -12.73 -22.37 26.18
CA ASN A 209 -13.82 -22.16 27.14
C ASN A 209 -13.86 -20.76 27.78
N ILE A 210 -13.51 -19.74 27.01
CA ILE A 210 -13.56 -18.34 27.47
C ILE A 210 -15.02 -17.87 27.40
N ASP A 211 -15.49 -17.21 28.45
CA ASP A 211 -16.82 -16.59 28.47
C ASP A 211 -16.93 -15.56 27.34
N ILE A 212 -17.72 -15.91 26.31
CA ILE A 212 -17.85 -15.12 25.09
C ILE A 212 -18.82 -13.96 25.36
N ASN A 213 -18.26 -12.78 25.67
CA ASN A 213 -19.04 -11.55 25.72
C ASN A 213 -19.18 -10.98 24.29
N ILE A 214 -20.40 -10.63 23.90
CA ILE A 214 -20.72 -10.06 22.58
C ILE A 214 -19.89 -8.79 22.27
N LEU A 215 -19.55 -8.02 23.30
CA LEU A 215 -18.72 -6.82 23.17
C LEU A 215 -17.28 -7.17 22.74
N VAL A 216 -16.73 -8.26 23.25
CA VAL A 216 -15.39 -8.77 22.88
C VAL A 216 -15.38 -9.21 21.44
N LEU A 217 -16.42 -9.92 21.00
CA LEU A 217 -16.56 -10.35 19.60
C LEU A 217 -16.65 -9.17 18.65
N LEU A 218 -17.36 -8.10 19.00
CA LEU A 218 -17.48 -6.90 18.18
C LEU A 218 -16.14 -6.14 18.09
N LYS A 219 -15.42 -5.99 19.22
CA LYS A 219 -14.10 -5.40 19.24
C LYS A 219 -13.13 -6.17 18.36
N HIS A 220 -13.18 -7.49 18.44
CA HIS A 220 -12.33 -8.37 17.65
C HIS A 220 -12.62 -8.27 16.15
N LEU A 221 -13.89 -8.29 15.77
CA LEU A 221 -14.29 -8.07 14.36
C LEU A 221 -13.80 -6.73 13.83
N TRP A 222 -13.88 -5.68 14.65
CA TRP A 222 -13.35 -4.36 14.30
C TRP A 222 -11.84 -4.39 14.08
N GLY A 223 -11.10 -4.98 15.02
CA GLY A 223 -9.64 -5.10 14.93
C GLY A 223 -9.19 -5.84 13.66
N ILE A 224 -9.85 -6.96 13.33
CA ILE A 224 -9.59 -7.70 12.08
C ILE A 224 -9.87 -6.82 10.86
N PHE A 225 -11.02 -6.15 10.83
CA PHE A 225 -11.41 -5.32 9.70
C PHE A 225 -10.44 -4.17 9.45
N PHE A 226 -10.02 -3.48 10.52
CA PHE A 226 -9.02 -2.41 10.46
C PHE A 226 -7.67 -2.95 9.95
N THR A 227 -7.19 -4.03 10.53
CA THR A 227 -5.88 -4.60 10.20
C THR A 227 -5.83 -5.13 8.77
N VAL A 228 -6.85 -5.90 8.33
CA VAL A 228 -6.95 -6.39 6.96
C VAL A 228 -6.94 -5.22 5.95
N THR A 229 -7.68 -4.15 6.26
CA THR A 229 -7.71 -2.96 5.41
C THR A 229 -6.35 -2.25 5.39
N SER A 230 -5.69 -2.12 6.54
CA SER A 230 -4.36 -1.52 6.68
C SER A 230 -3.30 -2.25 5.85
N TYR A 231 -3.30 -3.58 5.87
CA TYR A 231 -2.36 -4.37 5.06
C TYR A 231 -2.69 -4.34 3.56
N LEU A 232 -3.97 -4.30 3.18
CA LEU A 232 -4.36 -4.15 1.79
C LEU A 232 -3.93 -2.78 1.22
N VAL A 233 -3.97 -1.74 2.04
CA VAL A 233 -3.50 -0.39 1.68
C VAL A 233 -1.97 -0.27 1.78
N THR A 234 -1.28 -1.34 2.18
CA THR A 234 0.18 -1.40 2.38
C THR A 234 0.71 -0.47 3.47
N MET A 235 -0.12 -0.12 4.44
CA MET A 235 0.31 0.64 5.61
C MET A 235 0.89 -0.27 6.70
N GLY A 236 0.26 -1.43 6.96
CA GLY A 236 0.80 -2.45 7.86
C GLY A 236 0.62 -2.16 9.35
N ILE A 237 -0.19 -1.18 9.74
CA ILE A 237 -0.50 -0.90 11.15
C ILE A 237 -1.59 -1.87 11.62
N GLU A 238 -1.39 -2.47 12.79
CA GLU A 238 -2.35 -3.32 13.45
C GLU A 238 -3.28 -2.53 14.38
N SER A 239 -4.48 -3.05 14.57
CA SER A 239 -5.43 -2.43 15.50
C SER A 239 -4.94 -2.60 16.94
N LYS A 240 -5.04 -1.53 17.73
CA LYS A 240 -4.74 -1.56 19.16
C LYS A 240 -5.97 -1.94 20.01
N VAL A 241 -7.14 -2.07 19.40
CA VAL A 241 -8.38 -2.42 20.12
C VAL A 241 -8.32 -3.82 20.72
N TRP A 242 -7.48 -4.69 20.20
CA TRP A 242 -7.31 -6.07 20.67
C TRP A 242 -6.03 -6.32 21.50
N SER A 243 -5.26 -5.27 21.81
CA SER A 243 -4.10 -5.40 22.71
C SER A 243 -4.44 -6.04 24.07
N ASP A 244 -5.68 -5.87 24.52
CA ASP A 244 -6.18 -6.48 25.76
C ASP A 244 -6.32 -8.01 25.68
N TYR A 245 -6.23 -8.58 24.49
CA TYR A 245 -6.45 -10.01 24.22
C TYR A 245 -5.36 -10.58 23.31
N PRO A 246 -4.15 -10.82 23.85
CA PRO A 246 -2.99 -11.28 23.04
C PRO A 246 -3.21 -12.63 22.33
N SER A 247 -4.12 -13.48 22.85
CA SER A 247 -4.53 -14.74 22.19
C SER A 247 -5.21 -14.53 20.82
N PHE A 248 -5.67 -13.33 20.54
CA PHE A 248 -6.25 -12.95 19.24
C PHE A 248 -5.30 -12.22 18.32
N ALA A 249 -4.04 -12.05 18.71
CA ALA A 249 -3.04 -11.38 17.89
C ALA A 249 -2.92 -12.02 16.50
N LEU A 250 -2.77 -11.21 15.49
CA LEU A 250 -2.61 -11.64 14.09
C LEU A 250 -1.39 -12.53 13.88
N ALA A 251 -0.40 -12.48 14.76
CA ALA A 251 0.78 -13.35 14.71
C ALA A 251 0.41 -14.84 14.67
N GLU A 252 -0.72 -15.24 15.27
CA GLU A 252 -1.27 -16.59 15.15
C GLU A 252 -2.07 -16.82 13.85
N VAL A 253 -2.49 -15.74 13.20
CA VAL A 253 -3.21 -15.79 11.93
C VAL A 253 -2.20 -15.71 10.79
N SER A 254 -1.56 -16.78 10.49
CA SER A 254 -0.53 -16.98 9.46
C SER A 254 -0.03 -15.69 8.77
N ALA A 255 1.19 -15.28 9.08
CA ALA A 255 1.91 -14.16 8.45
C ALA A 255 1.78 -14.18 6.91
N VAL A 256 1.66 -15.36 6.32
CA VAL A 256 1.47 -15.60 4.88
C VAL A 256 0.20 -14.92 4.34
N SER A 257 -0.92 -14.92 5.09
CA SER A 257 -2.16 -14.30 4.63
C SER A 257 -2.05 -12.77 4.58
N VAL A 258 -1.37 -12.20 5.56
CA VAL A 258 -1.09 -10.76 5.63
C VAL A 258 -0.11 -10.34 4.52
N MET A 259 0.92 -11.16 4.25
CA MET A 259 1.82 -10.98 3.11
C MET A 259 1.04 -11.01 1.79
N GLY A 260 0.08 -11.94 1.63
CA GLY A 260 -0.79 -12.00 0.46
C GLY A 260 -1.60 -10.71 0.23
N LEU A 261 -2.14 -10.11 1.30
CA LEU A 261 -2.84 -8.82 1.22
C LEU A 261 -1.91 -7.68 0.79
N ALA A 262 -0.71 -7.60 1.38
CA ALA A 262 0.28 -6.60 1.02
C ALA A 262 0.75 -6.75 -0.44
N ILE A 263 0.89 -7.99 -0.96
CA ILE A 263 1.23 -8.26 -2.36
C ILE A 263 0.13 -7.75 -3.30
N ILE A 264 -1.15 -7.98 -2.98
CA ILE A 264 -2.27 -7.45 -3.78
C ILE A 264 -2.17 -5.94 -3.84
N GLY A 265 -1.96 -5.29 -2.68
CA GLY A 265 -1.74 -3.86 -2.58
C GLY A 265 -2.99 -3.00 -2.79
N GLY A 266 -2.83 -1.69 -2.77
CA GLY A 266 -3.92 -0.73 -2.90
C GLY A 266 -4.28 -0.34 -4.33
N GLY A 267 -4.96 0.81 -4.49
CA GLY A 267 -5.42 1.33 -5.77
C GLY A 267 -4.28 1.83 -6.66
N VAL A 268 -4.54 1.87 -7.96
CA VAL A 268 -3.60 2.43 -8.95
C VAL A 268 -3.53 3.94 -8.83
N ALA A 269 -2.35 4.50 -9.06
CA ALA A 269 -2.06 5.93 -8.93
C ALA A 269 -2.40 6.50 -7.55
N THR A 270 -2.19 5.70 -6.51
CA THR A 270 -2.27 6.09 -5.10
C THR A 270 -0.92 5.93 -4.42
N THR A 271 -0.82 6.35 -3.17
CA THR A 271 0.39 6.19 -2.35
C THR A 271 0.64 4.75 -1.88
N ALA A 272 -0.32 3.84 -2.00
CA ALA A 272 -0.16 2.43 -1.63
C ALA A 272 0.86 1.70 -2.52
N GLY A 273 1.47 0.64 -2.02
CA GLY A 273 2.39 -0.26 -2.75
C GLY A 273 1.72 -1.50 -3.34
N GLY A 274 2.51 -2.54 -3.60
CA GLY A 274 2.05 -3.85 -4.11
C GLY A 274 1.74 -3.88 -5.61
N VAL A 275 1.13 -4.99 -6.06
CA VAL A 275 0.80 -5.25 -7.49
C VAL A 275 -0.29 -4.33 -8.02
N LYS A 276 -1.15 -3.80 -7.17
CA LYS A 276 -2.30 -2.93 -7.41
C LYS A 276 -3.60 -3.66 -7.77
N LEU A 277 -4.67 -3.24 -7.12
CA LEU A 277 -6.02 -3.83 -7.25
C LEU A 277 -6.53 -3.93 -8.68
N LEU A 278 -6.33 -2.88 -9.49
CA LEU A 278 -6.82 -2.88 -10.87
C LEU A 278 -6.14 -3.93 -11.75
N ARG A 279 -4.83 -4.14 -11.55
CA ARG A 279 -4.09 -5.17 -12.31
C ARG A 279 -4.55 -6.56 -11.92
N VAL A 280 -4.76 -6.82 -10.63
CA VAL A 280 -5.33 -8.07 -10.13
C VAL A 280 -6.74 -8.29 -10.72
N TYR A 281 -7.56 -7.23 -10.78
CA TYR A 281 -8.89 -7.30 -11.40
C TYR A 281 -8.83 -7.66 -12.89
N ILE A 282 -7.91 -7.02 -13.66
CA ILE A 282 -7.74 -7.32 -15.09
C ILE A 282 -7.29 -8.78 -15.30
N LEU A 283 -6.34 -9.25 -14.49
CA LEU A 283 -5.85 -10.63 -14.56
C LEU A 283 -6.96 -11.62 -14.21
N TYR A 284 -7.72 -11.38 -13.15
CA TYR A 284 -8.88 -12.21 -12.78
C TYR A 284 -9.92 -12.28 -13.90
N ARG A 285 -10.29 -11.14 -14.49
CA ARG A 285 -11.24 -11.12 -15.60
C ARG A 285 -10.73 -11.85 -16.84
N ASN A 286 -9.43 -11.70 -17.14
CA ASN A 286 -8.83 -12.42 -18.25
C ASN A 286 -8.89 -13.94 -18.02
N ALA A 287 -8.50 -14.39 -16.83
CA ALA A 287 -8.56 -15.81 -16.48
C ALA A 287 -10.01 -16.34 -16.56
N ALA A 288 -10.99 -15.60 -16.04
CA ALA A 288 -12.38 -15.99 -16.11
C ALA A 288 -12.89 -16.07 -17.58
N GLN A 289 -12.47 -15.14 -18.45
CA GLN A 289 -12.80 -15.19 -19.88
C GLN A 289 -12.17 -16.40 -20.60
N GLU A 290 -10.91 -16.72 -20.30
CA GLU A 290 -10.24 -17.90 -20.87
C GLU A 290 -10.96 -19.19 -20.46
N VAL A 291 -11.33 -19.32 -19.20
CA VAL A 291 -12.11 -20.48 -18.70
C VAL A 291 -13.48 -20.54 -19.40
N ASP A 292 -14.17 -19.41 -19.56
CA ASP A 292 -15.49 -19.37 -20.23
C ASP A 292 -15.38 -19.77 -21.72
N MET A 293 -14.33 -19.35 -22.41
CA MET A 293 -14.03 -19.78 -23.79
C MET A 293 -13.71 -21.26 -23.90
N MET A 294 -13.08 -21.86 -22.89
CA MET A 294 -12.81 -23.30 -22.84
C MET A 294 -14.10 -24.10 -22.62
N LEU A 295 -15.00 -23.61 -21.78
CA LEU A 295 -16.28 -24.25 -21.49
C LEU A 295 -17.29 -24.10 -22.63
N HIS A 296 -17.24 -22.99 -23.35
CA HIS A 296 -18.18 -22.65 -24.42
C HIS A 296 -17.46 -22.23 -25.71
N PRO A 297 -16.79 -23.15 -26.44
CA PRO A 297 -15.94 -22.83 -27.60
C PRO A 297 -16.70 -22.18 -28.75
N ASN A 298 -18.01 -22.41 -28.85
CA ASN A 298 -18.87 -21.83 -29.90
C ASN A 298 -19.51 -20.48 -29.51
N SER A 299 -19.24 -19.97 -28.28
CA SER A 299 -19.74 -18.68 -27.86
C SER A 299 -18.87 -17.56 -28.47
N ILE A 300 -19.48 -16.63 -29.19
CA ILE A 300 -18.81 -15.39 -29.59
C ILE A 300 -18.65 -14.56 -28.29
N PRO A 301 -17.42 -14.14 -27.96
CA PRO A 301 -17.21 -13.29 -26.77
C PRO A 301 -18.18 -12.13 -26.84
N SER A 302 -19.15 -12.13 -25.92
CA SER A 302 -20.16 -11.07 -25.89
C SER A 302 -19.44 -9.76 -25.60
N LYS A 303 -19.43 -8.86 -26.59
CA LYS A 303 -19.03 -7.45 -26.44
C LYS A 303 -20.02 -6.70 -25.53
N LYS A 304 -20.38 -7.26 -24.38
CA LYS A 304 -21.19 -6.59 -23.38
C LYS A 304 -20.37 -5.46 -22.76
N GLY A 305 -20.54 -4.29 -23.31
CA GLY A 305 -19.91 -3.03 -22.87
C GLY A 305 -18.78 -2.61 -23.80
N LYS A 306 -19.12 -1.95 -24.91
CA LYS A 306 -18.16 -1.11 -25.65
C LYS A 306 -17.53 -0.17 -24.64
N GLY A 307 -16.23 -0.38 -24.30
CA GLY A 307 -15.48 0.46 -23.37
C GLY A 307 -15.02 -0.24 -22.08
N SER A 308 -15.17 -1.56 -21.91
CA SER A 308 -14.62 -2.25 -20.73
C SER A 308 -13.09 -2.23 -20.78
N ILE A 309 -12.47 -1.75 -19.70
CA ILE A 309 -11.01 -1.67 -19.48
C ILE A 309 -10.32 -3.01 -19.78
N SER A 310 -11.00 -4.12 -19.50
CA SER A 310 -10.47 -5.49 -19.71
C SER A 310 -10.49 -5.97 -21.15
N ASP A 311 -11.20 -5.30 -22.08
CA ASP A 311 -11.34 -5.77 -23.46
C ASP A 311 -10.14 -5.47 -24.37
N ASN A 312 -9.22 -4.60 -23.92
CA ASN A 312 -8.04 -4.25 -24.69
C ASN A 312 -6.91 -5.28 -24.46
N ARG A 313 -6.49 -5.97 -25.55
CA ARG A 313 -5.41 -6.97 -25.51
C ARG A 313 -4.10 -6.41 -24.92
N ASN A 314 -3.78 -5.17 -25.21
CA ASN A 314 -2.57 -4.55 -24.69
C ASN A 314 -2.64 -4.40 -23.16
N ASN A 315 -3.81 -4.10 -22.60
CA ASN A 315 -4.03 -3.96 -21.16
C ASN A 315 -3.74 -5.29 -20.46
N ARG A 316 -4.25 -6.38 -20.96
CA ARG A 316 -4.03 -7.71 -20.39
C ARG A 316 -2.57 -8.10 -20.41
N LEU A 317 -1.88 -7.88 -21.56
CA LEU A 317 -0.46 -8.18 -21.68
C LEU A 317 0.39 -7.40 -20.69
N MET A 318 0.12 -6.11 -20.51
CA MET A 318 0.87 -5.29 -19.56
C MET A 318 0.62 -5.73 -18.12
N ALA A 319 -0.63 -5.95 -17.71
CA ALA A 319 -0.93 -6.43 -16.37
C ALA A 319 -0.21 -7.77 -16.08
N TRP A 320 -0.14 -8.66 -17.09
CA TRP A 320 0.60 -9.92 -17.01
C TRP A 320 2.10 -9.72 -16.87
N ILE A 321 2.71 -8.84 -17.67
CA ILE A 321 4.14 -8.52 -17.59
C ILE A 321 4.48 -7.95 -16.22
N PHE A 322 3.70 -7.01 -15.70
CA PHE A 322 3.89 -6.45 -14.36
C PHE A 322 3.87 -7.53 -13.28
N PHE A 323 2.87 -8.39 -13.33
CA PHE A 323 2.73 -9.47 -12.36
C PHE A 323 3.91 -10.44 -12.39
N MET A 324 4.36 -10.84 -13.59
CA MET A 324 5.51 -11.72 -13.76
C MET A 324 6.80 -11.05 -13.28
N LEU A 325 7.02 -9.78 -13.59
CA LEU A 325 8.18 -9.04 -13.11
C LEU A 325 8.17 -8.88 -11.58
N PHE A 326 7.00 -8.66 -10.99
CA PHE A 326 6.90 -8.60 -9.53
C PHE A 326 7.22 -9.93 -8.87
N ILE A 327 6.69 -11.05 -9.38
CA ILE A 327 6.98 -12.39 -8.84
C ILE A 327 8.46 -12.74 -9.01
N THR A 328 9.07 -12.43 -10.16
CA THR A 328 10.51 -12.70 -10.38
C THR A 328 11.38 -11.87 -9.44
N ALA A 329 11.05 -10.59 -9.22
CA ALA A 329 11.75 -9.77 -8.25
C ALA A 329 11.55 -10.29 -6.81
N LEU A 330 10.33 -10.69 -6.46
CA LEU A 330 10.05 -11.29 -5.16
C LEU A 330 10.88 -12.56 -4.94
N ALA A 331 10.91 -13.48 -5.91
CA ALA A 331 11.71 -14.70 -5.82
C ALA A 331 13.20 -14.38 -5.69
N PHE A 332 13.71 -13.43 -6.47
CA PHE A 332 15.11 -13.03 -6.42
C PHE A 332 15.49 -12.48 -5.03
N PHE A 333 14.74 -11.52 -4.51
CA PHE A 333 15.04 -10.93 -3.19
C PHE A 333 14.82 -11.93 -2.05
N THR A 334 13.82 -12.82 -2.18
CA THR A 334 13.62 -13.90 -1.19
C THR A 334 14.83 -14.81 -1.13
N LEU A 335 15.41 -15.22 -2.28
CA LEU A 335 16.63 -16.01 -2.30
C LEU A 335 17.81 -15.27 -1.66
N VAL A 336 17.99 -13.99 -1.98
CA VAL A 336 19.07 -13.16 -1.42
C VAL A 336 18.92 -13.05 0.11
N PHE A 337 17.72 -12.77 0.62
CA PHE A 337 17.52 -12.60 2.07
C PHE A 337 17.43 -13.93 2.82
N SER A 338 17.03 -15.03 2.18
CA SER A 338 17.06 -16.32 2.84
C SER A 338 18.49 -16.81 3.12
N ILE A 339 19.48 -16.39 2.32
CA ILE A 339 20.91 -16.63 2.63
C ILE A 339 21.34 -15.89 3.91
N LEU A 340 20.73 -14.76 4.19
CA LEU A 340 21.04 -13.98 5.40
C LEU A 340 20.54 -14.65 6.67
N PHE A 341 19.35 -15.25 6.61
CA PHE A 341 18.65 -15.78 7.79
C PHE A 341 18.77 -17.31 7.93
N ASP A 342 19.42 -17.99 6.97
CA ASP A 342 19.44 -19.45 6.87
C ASP A 342 18.03 -20.08 6.87
N ASP A 343 16.99 -19.27 6.62
CA ASP A 343 15.59 -19.68 6.57
C ASP A 343 14.84 -18.89 5.49
N ILE A 344 13.91 -19.59 4.81
CA ILE A 344 13.11 -18.99 3.72
C ILE A 344 12.01 -18.05 4.27
N ALA A 345 11.44 -18.36 5.42
CA ALA A 345 10.29 -17.65 5.95
C ALA A 345 10.60 -16.17 6.31
N PRO A 346 11.63 -15.85 7.10
CA PRO A 346 12.00 -14.44 7.34
C PRO A 346 12.52 -13.75 6.07
N GLY A 347 13.23 -14.49 5.18
CA GLY A 347 13.66 -13.96 3.88
C GLY A 347 12.49 -13.54 3.00
N LEU A 348 11.43 -14.34 2.95
CA LEU A 348 10.19 -14.03 2.24
C LEU A 348 9.48 -12.80 2.89
N ALA A 349 9.36 -12.79 4.21
CA ALA A 349 8.72 -11.68 4.93
C ALA A 349 9.43 -10.34 4.67
N LEU A 350 10.76 -10.33 4.73
CA LEU A 350 11.55 -9.13 4.45
C LEU A 350 11.42 -8.68 2.99
N SER A 351 11.42 -9.64 2.04
CA SER A 351 11.25 -9.35 0.61
C SER A 351 9.89 -8.76 0.30
N VAL A 352 8.83 -9.35 0.86
CA VAL A 352 7.46 -8.82 0.72
C VAL A 352 7.38 -7.43 1.33
N SER A 353 7.85 -7.25 2.57
CA SER A 353 7.86 -5.98 3.27
C SER A 353 8.54 -4.88 2.45
N ALA A 354 9.72 -5.16 1.87
CA ALA A 354 10.48 -4.21 1.06
C ALA A 354 9.81 -3.90 -0.28
N LEU A 355 9.39 -4.92 -1.04
CA LEU A 355 8.81 -4.76 -2.39
C LEU A 355 7.39 -4.19 -2.36
N THR A 356 6.60 -4.51 -1.35
CA THR A 356 5.26 -3.94 -1.19
C THR A 356 5.27 -2.61 -0.45
N THR A 357 6.43 -2.17 0.03
CA THR A 357 6.59 -0.96 0.85
C THR A 357 5.71 -0.97 2.11
N THR A 358 5.65 -2.14 2.79
CA THR A 358 4.87 -2.36 4.01
C THR A 358 5.83 -2.77 5.14
N GLY A 359 6.64 -1.82 5.63
CA GLY A 359 7.71 -2.09 6.59
C GLY A 359 7.27 -2.80 7.88
N PRO A 360 6.19 -2.36 8.55
CA PRO A 360 5.73 -2.99 9.79
C PRO A 360 5.40 -4.48 9.65
N LEU A 361 5.11 -4.96 8.43
CA LEU A 361 4.81 -6.37 8.16
C LEU A 361 5.91 -7.31 8.67
N PHE A 362 7.18 -6.93 8.55
CA PHE A 362 8.30 -7.79 8.97
C PHE A 362 8.31 -8.02 10.48
N GLY A 363 8.18 -6.96 11.28
CA GLY A 363 8.06 -7.06 12.73
C GLY A 363 6.79 -7.77 13.18
N ASN A 364 5.66 -7.42 12.58
CA ASN A 364 4.36 -8.02 12.90
C ASN A 364 4.25 -9.50 12.50
N ALA A 365 5.10 -9.98 11.58
CA ALA A 365 5.21 -11.39 11.26
C ALA A 365 5.97 -12.21 12.33
N GLY A 366 6.38 -11.57 13.43
CA GLY A 366 7.08 -12.22 14.55
C GLY A 366 8.60 -12.35 14.35
N TYR A 367 9.18 -11.60 13.41
CA TYR A 367 10.61 -11.60 13.16
C TYR A 367 11.26 -10.36 13.78
N ASP A 368 11.58 -10.44 15.08
CA ASP A 368 12.30 -9.39 15.82
C ASP A 368 13.82 -9.47 15.57
N ILE A 369 14.23 -9.24 14.33
CA ILE A 369 15.65 -9.24 13.98
C ILE A 369 16.16 -7.80 13.99
N VAL A 370 17.20 -7.56 14.77
CA VAL A 370 17.91 -6.28 14.76
C VAL A 370 18.69 -6.16 13.45
N LEU A 371 18.15 -5.39 12.52
CA LEU A 371 18.73 -5.21 11.18
C LEU A 371 20.06 -4.42 11.20
N THR A 372 20.46 -3.88 12.35
CA THR A 372 21.77 -3.18 12.51
C THR A 372 22.96 -4.10 12.33
N ASP A 373 22.86 -5.37 12.74
CA ASP A 373 23.99 -6.32 12.76
C ASP A 373 24.20 -7.03 11.42
N ILE A 374 23.39 -6.70 10.42
CA ILE A 374 23.44 -7.31 9.09
C ILE A 374 24.60 -6.75 8.26
N ASN A 375 25.20 -7.61 7.45
CA ASN A 375 26.27 -7.23 6.52
C ASN A 375 25.82 -6.09 5.58
N GLN A 376 26.72 -5.14 5.30
CA GLN A 376 26.50 -3.95 4.48
C GLN A 376 25.93 -4.26 3.09
N ILE A 377 26.31 -5.40 2.48
CA ILE A 377 25.82 -5.81 1.17
C ILE A 377 24.32 -6.07 1.21
N PHE A 378 23.82 -6.76 2.25
CA PHE A 378 22.39 -7.03 2.40
C PHE A 378 21.59 -5.76 2.70
N LYS A 379 22.17 -4.80 3.42
CA LYS A 379 21.56 -3.48 3.65
C LYS A 379 21.36 -2.72 2.32
N ILE A 380 22.36 -2.76 1.45
CA ILE A 380 22.27 -2.14 0.10
C ILE A 380 21.19 -2.86 -0.73
N MET A 381 21.17 -4.20 -0.71
CA MET A 381 20.15 -4.98 -1.44
C MET A 381 18.74 -4.70 -0.91
N LEU A 382 18.58 -4.50 0.40
CA LEU A 382 17.30 -4.14 1.01
C LEU A 382 16.84 -2.75 0.53
N GLY A 383 17.74 -1.76 0.53
CA GLY A 383 17.44 -0.43 -0.01
C GLY A 383 17.05 -0.47 -1.49
N LEU A 384 17.73 -1.29 -2.30
CA LEU A 384 17.38 -1.49 -3.71
C LEU A 384 15.99 -2.15 -3.84
N ALA A 385 15.67 -3.15 -3.03
CA ALA A 385 14.34 -3.77 -3.03
C ALA A 385 13.21 -2.76 -2.74
N MET A 386 13.41 -1.87 -1.76
CA MET A 386 12.46 -0.81 -1.43
C MET A 386 12.28 0.20 -2.58
N ILE A 387 13.37 0.61 -3.24
CA ILE A 387 13.32 1.52 -4.39
C ILE A 387 12.59 0.86 -5.56
N ILE A 388 12.92 -0.39 -5.87
CA ILE A 388 12.30 -1.17 -6.96
C ILE A 388 10.80 -1.35 -6.70
N GLY A 389 10.43 -1.70 -5.49
CA GLY A 389 9.02 -1.84 -5.08
C GLY A 389 8.24 -0.56 -5.28
N ARG A 390 8.86 0.58 -4.98
CA ARG A 390 8.19 1.89 -5.04
C ARG A 390 8.09 2.47 -6.45
N LEU A 391 9.14 2.33 -7.27
CA LEU A 391 9.16 2.86 -8.64
C LEU A 391 8.35 2.04 -9.63
N GLU A 392 7.72 0.95 -9.19
CA GLU A 392 7.13 -0.06 -10.05
C GLU A 392 8.18 -0.64 -11.05
N ILE A 393 8.47 -1.89 -10.96
CA ILE A 393 9.57 -2.60 -11.67
C ILE A 393 9.59 -2.28 -13.18
N LEU A 394 8.42 -2.07 -13.80
CA LEU A 394 8.34 -1.77 -15.23
C LEU A 394 8.93 -0.40 -15.60
N VAL A 395 8.81 0.59 -14.71
CA VAL A 395 9.43 1.92 -14.93
C VAL A 395 10.95 1.77 -14.94
N ILE A 396 11.50 0.94 -14.05
CA ILE A 396 12.94 0.66 -14.00
C ILE A 396 13.38 -0.06 -15.27
N VAL A 397 12.64 -1.09 -15.70
CA VAL A 397 12.92 -1.79 -16.97
C VAL A 397 12.84 -0.82 -18.15
N ALA A 398 11.85 0.06 -18.20
CA ALA A 398 11.72 1.08 -19.25
C ALA A 398 12.90 2.04 -19.24
N LEU A 399 13.39 2.46 -18.07
CA LEU A 399 14.56 3.34 -17.94
C LEU A 399 15.86 2.64 -18.37
N LEU A 400 15.99 1.34 -18.21
CA LEU A 400 17.16 0.56 -18.61
C LEU A 400 17.18 0.23 -20.11
N LEU A 401 16.06 0.38 -20.83
CA LEU A 401 15.98 0.09 -22.25
C LEU A 401 16.61 1.24 -23.08
N PRO A 402 17.66 0.97 -23.88
CA PRO A 402 18.32 2.01 -24.70
C PRO A 402 17.38 2.70 -25.70
N SER A 403 16.33 2.02 -26.14
CA SER A 403 15.34 2.56 -27.07
C SER A 403 14.54 3.73 -26.54
N VAL A 404 14.48 3.93 -25.22
CA VAL A 404 13.81 5.06 -24.58
C VAL A 404 14.66 6.33 -24.62
N TRP A 405 15.99 6.17 -24.66
CA TRP A 405 16.97 7.28 -24.67
C TRP A 405 17.38 7.72 -26.06
N SER A 406 16.99 6.97 -27.10
CA SER A 406 17.41 7.20 -28.50
C SER A 406 16.40 8.04 -29.32
N LYS A 407 15.52 8.80 -28.66
CA LYS A 407 14.59 9.73 -29.34
C LYS A 407 14.96 11.17 -29.10
#